data_1a02219726888b844ecb341d973443ae
#
_entry.id   1a02219726888b844ecb341d973443ae
#
_cell.length_a   1.000
_cell.length_b   1.000
_cell.length_c   1.000
_cell.angle_alpha   90.00
_cell.angle_beta   90.00
_cell.angle_gamma   90.00
#
_symmetry.space_group_name_H-M   'P 1'
#
loop_
_entity.id
_entity.type
_entity.pdbx_description
1 polymer ?
#
loop_
_entity_poly.entity_id
_entity_poly.type
_entity_poly.pdbx_seq_one_letter_code
_entity_poly.pdbx_strand_id
1 'polypeptide(L)'
;DGIKILDGLQRSYTIRDVVLDYESGKVPAEDGNPLNNLVRVEIYTGINKLGILYRMLTLNTGQTRMTTRHQIEIIYSDYKTNCQVPGVNLISEVDGNIPRKLGDYHFRDVIEGFTSYIQEDFLTMDRLDILDNVKDLERLAKVTKEDNPFDDFLAAYHHFVCKMKSSFGGELNVEDMKLSSNPYALTAVGIFNKSQSMTGFGNAVSSLKSLGVIGSFKDVDSAIDEISEHTVEDGLYRIVSCLDSLREMAKKIGNDQRLYFYRFFRRLLDKEGAEFGNVDAAAEKAYNDYLRETR
;
A
#
# COMPACT_ATOMS: atom_id res chain seq x y z
N ASP A 1 -22.75 18.07 4.57
CA ASP A 1 -22.36 16.67 4.79
C ASP A 1 -23.61 15.82 4.91
N GLY A 2 -23.82 14.88 3.97
CA GLY A 2 -25.00 14.01 3.95
C GLY A 2 -24.79 12.73 4.75
N ILE A 3 -25.90 12.06 5.11
CA ILE A 3 -25.86 10.72 5.69
C ILE A 3 -25.36 9.74 4.63
N LYS A 4 -24.38 8.89 4.99
CA LYS A 4 -23.86 7.82 4.12
C LYS A 4 -24.39 6.47 4.59
N ILE A 5 -24.81 5.64 3.67
CA ILE A 5 -25.26 4.27 3.97
C ILE A 5 -24.02 3.38 4.06
N LEU A 6 -23.82 2.72 5.21
CA LEU A 6 -22.70 1.79 5.45
C LEU A 6 -23.06 0.36 5.08
N ASP A 7 -24.29 -0.06 5.34
CA ASP A 7 -24.86 -1.37 5.01
C ASP A 7 -26.34 -1.23 4.67
N GLY A 8 -26.87 -2.19 3.96
CA GLY A 8 -28.30 -2.26 3.65
C GLY A 8 -28.73 -1.48 2.41
N LEU A 9 -27.82 -1.04 1.52
CA LEU A 9 -28.17 -0.32 0.30
C LEU A 9 -29.20 -1.10 -0.56
N GLN A 10 -28.95 -2.39 -0.79
CA GLN A 10 -29.87 -3.26 -1.53
C GLN A 10 -31.23 -3.37 -0.83
N ARG A 11 -31.22 -3.57 0.49
CA ARG A 11 -32.46 -3.60 1.31
C ARG A 11 -33.20 -2.28 1.22
N SER A 12 -32.52 -1.16 1.24
CA SER A 12 -33.13 0.18 1.09
C SER A 12 -33.84 0.33 -0.27
N TYR A 13 -33.20 -0.13 -1.35
CA TYR A 13 -33.83 -0.14 -2.68
C TYR A 13 -35.07 -1.07 -2.72
N THR A 14 -34.93 -2.28 -2.18
CA THR A 14 -36.08 -3.23 -2.12
C THR A 14 -37.26 -2.65 -1.32
N ILE A 15 -36.98 -2.03 -0.17
CA ILE A 15 -38.01 -1.38 0.65
C ILE A 15 -38.68 -0.26 -0.15
N ARG A 16 -37.91 0.60 -0.78
CA ARG A 16 -38.44 1.68 -1.63
C ARG A 16 -39.33 1.15 -2.73
N ASP A 17 -38.88 0.10 -3.43
CA ASP A 17 -39.60 -0.46 -4.56
C ASP A 17 -40.91 -1.11 -4.09
N VAL A 18 -40.92 -1.82 -2.95
CA VAL A 18 -42.13 -2.37 -2.33
C VAL A 18 -43.14 -1.26 -1.95
N VAL A 19 -42.63 -0.14 -1.36
CA VAL A 19 -43.48 1.01 -1.02
C VAL A 19 -44.12 1.61 -2.27
N LEU A 20 -43.33 1.81 -3.34
CA LEU A 20 -43.82 2.37 -4.61
C LEU A 20 -44.84 1.43 -5.29
N ASP A 21 -44.61 0.12 -5.25
CA ASP A 21 -45.55 -0.86 -5.82
C ASP A 21 -46.84 -0.93 -5.02
N TYR A 22 -46.79 -0.79 -3.70
CA TYR A 22 -47.97 -0.69 -2.87
C TYR A 22 -48.75 0.59 -3.15
N GLU A 23 -48.12 1.75 -3.19
CA GLU A 23 -48.74 3.04 -3.47
C GLU A 23 -49.33 3.11 -4.87
N SER A 24 -48.73 2.40 -5.84
CA SER A 24 -49.26 2.30 -7.21
C SER A 24 -50.37 1.24 -7.39
N GLY A 25 -50.76 0.52 -6.32
CA GLY A 25 -51.77 -0.49 -6.35
C GLY A 25 -51.41 -1.81 -7.03
N LYS A 26 -50.11 -2.04 -7.25
CA LYS A 26 -49.60 -3.29 -7.84
C LYS A 26 -49.54 -4.45 -6.86
N VAL A 27 -49.47 -4.15 -5.55
CA VAL A 27 -49.46 -5.15 -4.48
C VAL A 27 -50.88 -5.31 -3.97
N PRO A 28 -51.45 -6.55 -3.91
CA PRO A 28 -52.78 -6.78 -3.40
C PRO A 28 -52.91 -6.37 -1.93
N ALA A 29 -54.06 -5.80 -1.57
CA ALA A 29 -54.35 -5.37 -0.19
C ALA A 29 -54.41 -6.56 0.80
N GLU A 30 -54.57 -7.77 0.28
CA GLU A 30 -54.61 -9.03 1.05
C GLU A 30 -53.29 -9.37 1.71
N ASP A 31 -52.15 -8.91 1.17
CA ASP A 31 -50.80 -9.12 1.71
C ASP A 31 -50.44 -8.17 2.88
N GLY A 32 -51.38 -7.31 3.26
CA GLY A 32 -51.18 -6.33 4.33
C GLY A 32 -50.49 -5.05 3.86
N ASN A 33 -50.50 -4.04 4.73
CA ASN A 33 -49.82 -2.75 4.43
C ASN A 33 -48.33 -2.80 4.78
N PRO A 34 -47.41 -2.78 3.79
CA PRO A 34 -45.98 -2.84 4.05
C PRO A 34 -45.47 -1.65 4.86
N LEU A 35 -46.19 -0.52 4.88
CA LEU A 35 -45.82 0.67 5.65
C LEU A 35 -45.95 0.48 7.17
N ASN A 36 -46.67 -0.58 7.62
CA ASN A 36 -46.78 -0.92 9.04
C ASN A 36 -45.57 -1.71 9.58
N ASN A 37 -44.66 -2.12 8.71
CA ASN A 37 -43.49 -2.85 9.13
C ASN A 37 -42.42 -1.88 9.70
N LEU A 38 -41.86 -2.26 10.86
CA LEU A 38 -40.81 -1.50 11.51
C LEU A 38 -39.44 -1.89 10.93
N VAL A 39 -38.65 -0.89 10.57
CA VAL A 39 -37.28 -1.08 10.10
C VAL A 39 -36.32 -0.54 11.17
N ARG A 40 -35.40 -1.38 11.61
CA ARG A 40 -34.35 -0.92 12.53
C ARG A 40 -33.27 -0.18 11.74
N VAL A 41 -33.01 1.07 12.13
CA VAL A 41 -31.95 1.90 11.58
C VAL A 41 -30.95 2.22 12.68
N GLU A 42 -29.66 1.98 12.42
CA GLU A 42 -28.57 2.37 13.32
C GLU A 42 -27.83 3.56 12.70
N ILE A 43 -27.74 4.65 13.47
CA ILE A 43 -27.05 5.87 13.05
C ILE A 43 -25.80 6.03 13.88
N TYR A 44 -24.66 6.12 13.22
CA TYR A 44 -23.37 6.34 13.84
C TYR A 44 -22.91 7.78 13.61
N THR A 45 -22.56 8.48 14.69
CA THR A 45 -22.06 9.84 14.67
C THR A 45 -20.68 9.92 15.32
N GLY A 46 -19.83 10.83 14.86
CA GLY A 46 -18.50 11.02 15.43
C GLY A 46 -17.52 9.86 15.20
N ILE A 47 -17.84 8.95 14.28
CA ILE A 47 -16.95 7.84 13.92
C ILE A 47 -15.93 8.36 12.91
N ASN A 48 -14.64 8.09 13.15
CA ASN A 48 -13.60 8.30 12.16
C ASN A 48 -13.72 7.26 11.01
N LYS A 49 -13.00 7.49 9.94
CA LYS A 49 -13.03 6.69 8.72
C LYS A 49 -12.70 5.21 8.97
N LEU A 50 -11.74 4.94 9.84
CA LEU A 50 -11.37 3.59 10.24
C LEU A 50 -12.50 2.90 11.01
N GLY A 51 -13.18 3.64 11.90
CA GLY A 51 -14.38 3.16 12.59
C GLY A 51 -15.52 2.83 11.64
N ILE A 52 -15.70 3.61 10.55
CA ILE A 52 -16.65 3.32 9.47
C ILE A 52 -16.29 1.99 8.80
N LEU A 53 -15.05 1.83 8.39
CA LEU A 53 -14.57 0.60 7.75
C LEU A 53 -14.75 -0.61 8.66
N TYR A 54 -14.36 -0.51 9.94
CA TYR A 54 -14.57 -1.55 10.93
C TYR A 54 -16.06 -1.95 11.05
N ARG A 55 -16.98 -0.97 11.06
CA ARG A 55 -18.41 -1.25 11.11
C ARG A 55 -18.92 -1.94 9.84
N MET A 56 -18.47 -1.52 8.68
CA MET A 56 -18.83 -2.18 7.41
C MET A 56 -18.44 -3.66 7.41
N LEU A 57 -17.29 -4.00 7.98
CA LEU A 57 -16.80 -5.36 8.08
C LEU A 57 -17.59 -6.18 9.11
N THR A 58 -17.80 -5.64 10.30
CA THR A 58 -18.53 -6.34 11.37
C THR A 58 -20.00 -6.53 11.05
N LEU A 59 -20.62 -5.61 10.32
CA LEU A 59 -22.01 -5.75 9.88
C LEU A 59 -22.21 -6.83 8.80
N ASN A 60 -21.16 -7.13 8.03
CA ASN A 60 -21.21 -8.11 6.94
C ASN A 60 -20.71 -9.52 7.34
N THR A 61 -20.50 -9.81 8.63
CA THR A 61 -20.00 -11.13 9.09
C THR A 61 -20.92 -12.32 8.85
N GLY A 62 -22.20 -12.09 8.52
CA GLY A 62 -23.18 -13.14 8.19
C GLY A 62 -23.43 -13.33 6.69
N GLN A 63 -22.75 -12.57 5.82
CA GLN A 63 -22.95 -12.57 4.37
C GLN A 63 -21.63 -12.89 3.65
N THR A 64 -21.64 -12.83 2.31
CA THR A 64 -20.40 -12.94 1.53
C THR A 64 -19.42 -11.88 2.00
N ARG A 65 -18.24 -12.31 2.51
CA ARG A 65 -17.19 -11.39 2.99
C ARG A 65 -16.82 -10.40 1.89
N MET A 66 -16.68 -9.14 2.28
CA MET A 66 -16.17 -8.11 1.38
C MET A 66 -14.77 -8.48 0.91
N THR A 67 -14.52 -8.45 -0.39
CA THR A 67 -13.18 -8.74 -0.92
C THR A 67 -12.18 -7.67 -0.48
N THR A 68 -10.91 -8.03 -0.32
CA THR A 68 -9.81 -7.10 0.00
C THR A 68 -9.76 -5.93 -0.98
N ARG A 69 -10.02 -6.19 -2.27
CA ARG A 69 -10.13 -5.16 -3.30
C ARG A 69 -11.21 -4.13 -2.98
N HIS A 70 -12.41 -4.56 -2.60
CA HIS A 70 -13.51 -3.66 -2.29
C HIS A 70 -13.23 -2.83 -1.02
N GLN A 71 -12.56 -3.43 -0.05
CA GLN A 71 -12.13 -2.75 1.17
C GLN A 71 -11.14 -1.61 0.84
N ILE A 72 -10.17 -1.90 -0.01
CA ILE A 72 -9.18 -0.93 -0.50
C ILE A 72 -9.85 0.21 -1.26
N GLU A 73 -10.82 -0.08 -2.13
CA GLU A 73 -11.56 0.95 -2.88
C GLU A 73 -12.35 1.92 -1.97
N ILE A 74 -12.90 1.43 -0.88
CA ILE A 74 -13.59 2.28 0.10
C ILE A 74 -12.60 3.23 0.77
N ILE A 75 -11.46 2.72 1.21
CA ILE A 75 -10.39 3.52 1.81
C ILE A 75 -9.87 4.53 0.77
N TYR A 76 -9.68 4.08 -0.48
CA TYR A 76 -9.22 4.93 -1.58
C TYR A 76 -10.13 6.12 -1.83
N SER A 77 -11.45 5.91 -1.93
CA SER A 77 -12.39 6.99 -2.25
C SER A 77 -12.30 8.14 -1.24
N ASP A 78 -11.85 7.83 -0.05
CA ASP A 78 -11.68 8.75 1.04
C ASP A 78 -10.31 9.45 1.02
N TYR A 79 -9.24 8.70 0.78
CA TYR A 79 -7.88 9.25 0.66
C TYR A 79 -7.68 10.09 -0.62
N LYS A 80 -8.31 9.74 -1.73
CA LYS A 80 -8.26 10.53 -2.98
C LYS A 80 -8.65 12.00 -2.76
N THR A 81 -9.58 12.23 -1.83
CA THR A 81 -10.07 13.57 -1.52
C THR A 81 -9.18 14.32 -0.52
N ASN A 82 -8.36 13.62 0.25
CA ASN A 82 -7.67 14.15 1.43
C ASN A 82 -6.15 13.89 1.46
N CYS A 83 -5.56 13.25 0.44
CA CYS A 83 -4.12 13.07 0.38
C CYS A 83 -3.42 14.45 0.29
N GLN A 84 -2.58 14.74 1.29
CA GLN A 84 -1.90 16.03 1.42
C GLN A 84 -0.42 15.97 1.00
N VAL A 85 0.04 14.83 0.47
CA VAL A 85 1.44 14.69 0.06
C VAL A 85 1.66 15.40 -1.28
N PRO A 86 2.48 16.47 -1.32
CA PRO A 86 2.72 17.22 -2.53
C PRO A 86 3.38 16.34 -3.60
N GLY A 87 2.94 16.47 -4.85
CA GLY A 87 3.52 15.74 -5.98
C GLY A 87 3.06 14.28 -6.10
N VAL A 88 2.23 13.78 -5.19
CA VAL A 88 1.68 12.42 -5.22
C VAL A 88 0.28 12.42 -5.82
N ASN A 89 0.05 11.46 -6.74
CA ASN A 89 -1.23 11.16 -7.32
C ASN A 89 -1.54 9.67 -7.13
N LEU A 90 -2.57 9.37 -6.35
CA LEU A 90 -3.01 8.01 -6.10
C LEU A 90 -4.00 7.57 -7.17
N ILE A 91 -3.73 6.42 -7.77
CA ILE A 91 -4.50 5.84 -8.88
C ILE A 91 -5.21 4.58 -8.38
N SER A 92 -6.51 4.48 -8.65
CA SER A 92 -7.27 3.26 -8.41
C SER A 92 -7.00 2.23 -9.50
N GLU A 93 -6.98 0.95 -9.14
CA GLU A 93 -6.95 -0.15 -10.10
C GLU A 93 -8.21 -0.20 -10.99
N VAL A 94 -9.33 0.31 -10.49
CA VAL A 94 -10.61 0.35 -11.24
C VAL A 94 -10.55 1.32 -12.41
N ASP A 95 -9.79 2.40 -12.26
CA ASP A 95 -9.65 3.42 -13.31
C ASP A 95 -8.85 2.90 -14.53
N GLY A 96 -8.22 1.71 -14.44
CA GLY A 96 -7.45 1.11 -15.53
C GLY A 96 -6.18 1.87 -15.91
N ASN A 97 -5.84 2.92 -15.18
CA ASN A 97 -4.65 3.72 -15.41
C ASN A 97 -3.42 3.02 -14.82
N ILE A 98 -2.33 3.01 -15.57
CA ILE A 98 -1.04 2.47 -15.11
C ILE A 98 -0.18 3.65 -14.64
N PRO A 99 0.36 3.63 -13.40
CA PRO A 99 1.27 4.66 -12.92
C PRO A 99 2.57 4.61 -13.71
N ARG A 100 2.89 5.66 -14.45
CA ARG A 100 4.10 5.77 -15.29
C ARG A 100 4.94 6.99 -14.95
N LYS A 101 4.33 7.99 -14.31
CA LYS A 101 4.99 9.24 -13.98
C LYS A 101 5.50 9.23 -12.56
N LEU A 102 6.51 10.04 -12.29
CA LEU A 102 6.93 10.31 -10.93
C LEU A 102 5.76 10.85 -10.12
N GLY A 103 5.52 10.27 -8.96
CA GLY A 103 4.42 10.62 -8.07
C GLY A 103 3.11 9.88 -8.33
N ASP A 104 2.95 9.20 -9.47
CA ASP A 104 1.79 8.34 -9.69
C ASP A 104 2.02 6.99 -8.98
N TYR A 105 1.13 6.60 -8.08
CA TYR A 105 1.19 5.31 -7.39
C TYR A 105 -0.17 4.62 -7.41
N HIS A 106 -0.19 3.29 -7.59
CA HIS A 106 -1.39 2.53 -7.30
C HIS A 106 -1.68 2.59 -5.80
N PHE A 107 -2.87 3.01 -5.45
CA PHE A 107 -3.29 3.12 -4.05
C PHE A 107 -3.15 1.79 -3.31
N ARG A 108 -3.47 0.67 -3.97
CA ARG A 108 -3.27 -0.66 -3.41
C ARG A 108 -1.82 -0.91 -3.02
N ASP A 109 -0.86 -0.57 -3.89
CA ASP A 109 0.55 -0.80 -3.63
C ASP A 109 1.05 0.03 -2.44
N VAL A 110 0.55 1.26 -2.30
CA VAL A 110 0.83 2.12 -1.13
C VAL A 110 0.25 1.51 0.15
N ILE A 111 -0.98 1.01 0.11
CA ILE A 111 -1.60 0.32 1.25
C ILE A 111 -0.81 -0.94 1.63
N GLU A 112 -0.37 -1.74 0.67
CA GLU A 112 0.49 -2.90 0.94
C GLU A 112 1.79 -2.48 1.63
N GLY A 113 2.43 -1.42 1.15
CA GLY A 113 3.64 -0.88 1.76
C GLY A 113 3.43 -0.35 3.18
N PHE A 114 2.38 0.42 3.40
CA PHE A 114 2.03 0.94 4.71
C PHE A 114 1.63 -0.16 5.69
N THR A 115 0.91 -1.17 5.23
CA THR A 115 0.58 -2.36 6.03
C THR A 115 1.84 -3.08 6.46
N SER A 116 2.80 -3.26 5.54
CA SER A 116 4.09 -3.86 5.84
C SER A 116 4.87 -3.07 6.92
N TYR A 117 4.78 -1.74 6.90
CA TYR A 117 5.32 -0.88 7.96
C TYR A 117 4.65 -1.12 9.33
N ILE A 118 3.32 -1.25 9.36
CA ILE A 118 2.57 -1.44 10.62
C ILE A 118 2.79 -2.85 11.20
N GLN A 119 2.82 -3.87 10.35
CA GLN A 119 2.89 -5.28 10.77
C GLN A 119 4.32 -5.80 10.95
N GLU A 120 5.32 -5.04 10.53
CA GLU A 120 6.72 -5.47 10.52
C GLU A 120 6.94 -6.75 9.69
N ASP A 121 6.14 -6.93 8.62
CA ASP A 121 6.21 -8.08 7.73
C ASP A 121 6.08 -7.62 6.27
N PHE A 122 6.83 -8.29 5.37
CA PHE A 122 6.82 -8.03 3.93
C PHE A 122 5.88 -8.97 3.14
N LEU A 123 5.15 -9.87 3.79
CA LEU A 123 4.25 -10.81 3.13
C LEU A 123 3.10 -10.08 2.43
N THR A 124 2.58 -10.72 1.37
CA THR A 124 1.48 -10.15 0.58
C THR A 124 0.17 -10.08 1.35
N MET A 125 -0.63 -9.05 1.04
CA MET A 125 -1.99 -8.89 1.59
C MET A 125 -2.94 -10.08 1.34
N ASP A 126 -2.66 -10.94 0.36
CA ASP A 126 -3.46 -12.15 0.12
C ASP A 126 -3.41 -13.17 1.27
N ARG A 127 -2.41 -13.04 2.17
CA ARG A 127 -2.32 -13.81 3.42
C ARG A 127 -2.74 -13.01 4.65
N LEU A 128 -2.80 -11.70 4.52
CA LEU A 128 -3.16 -10.76 5.55
C LEU A 128 -4.53 -10.19 5.16
N ASP A 129 -5.58 -10.82 5.65
CA ASP A 129 -6.88 -10.17 5.70
C ASP A 129 -6.68 -8.99 6.66
N ILE A 130 -6.28 -7.81 6.13
CA ILE A 130 -5.96 -6.58 6.91
C ILE A 130 -7.04 -6.32 7.96
N LEU A 131 -8.18 -6.86 7.71
CA LEU A 131 -9.41 -6.56 8.40
C LEU A 131 -9.93 -7.71 9.28
N ASP A 132 -9.39 -8.91 9.16
CA ASP A 132 -9.66 -9.99 10.12
C ASP A 132 -8.85 -9.84 11.42
N ASN A 133 -7.86 -8.94 11.42
CA ASN A 133 -7.02 -8.74 12.58
C ASN A 133 -7.41 -7.46 13.34
N VAL A 134 -8.34 -7.59 14.27
CA VAL A 134 -8.81 -6.50 15.16
C VAL A 134 -7.65 -5.75 15.83
N LYS A 135 -6.54 -6.44 16.11
CA LYS A 135 -5.34 -5.84 16.71
C LYS A 135 -4.63 -4.86 15.74
N ASP A 136 -4.63 -5.16 14.46
CA ASP A 136 -3.99 -4.29 13.48
C ASP A 136 -4.87 -3.06 13.18
N LEU A 137 -6.19 -3.23 13.22
CA LEU A 137 -7.14 -2.11 13.18
C LEU A 137 -7.02 -1.21 14.42
N GLU A 138 -6.82 -1.78 15.61
CA GLU A 138 -6.57 -1.00 16.82
C GLU A 138 -5.23 -0.27 16.77
N ARG A 139 -4.19 -0.90 16.22
CA ARG A 139 -2.88 -0.26 15.98
C ARG A 139 -3.03 0.90 14.98
N LEU A 140 -3.68 0.66 13.83
CA LEU A 140 -3.98 1.69 12.84
C LEU A 140 -4.79 2.86 13.46
N ALA A 141 -5.77 2.56 14.31
CA ALA A 141 -6.58 3.57 14.99
C ALA A 141 -5.80 4.39 16.02
N LYS A 142 -4.86 3.78 16.75
CA LYS A 142 -4.00 4.47 17.71
C LYS A 142 -2.98 5.35 17.00
N VAL A 143 -2.44 4.87 15.89
CA VAL A 143 -1.45 5.54 15.06
C VAL A 143 -2.07 6.78 14.38
N THR A 144 -3.32 6.72 13.92
CA THR A 144 -3.99 7.83 13.22
C THR A 144 -4.54 8.93 14.14
N LYS A 145 -4.39 8.84 15.47
CA LYS A 145 -4.97 9.83 16.39
C LYS A 145 -4.11 11.06 16.66
N GLU A 146 -2.79 10.97 16.49
CA GLU A 146 -1.86 12.04 16.87
C GLU A 146 -1.02 12.60 15.71
N ASP A 147 -0.72 11.76 14.69
CA ASP A 147 -0.02 12.12 13.45
C ASP A 147 -0.72 11.43 12.28
N ASN A 148 -0.44 11.82 11.04
CA ASN A 148 -0.93 11.12 9.86
C ASN A 148 0.16 10.18 9.30
N PRO A 149 0.46 9.04 9.95
CA PRO A 149 1.61 8.20 9.62
C PRO A 149 1.49 7.56 8.22
N PHE A 150 0.31 7.51 7.64
CA PHE A 150 0.13 7.12 6.26
C PHE A 150 0.71 8.16 5.31
N ASP A 151 0.40 9.44 5.55
CA ASP A 151 0.94 10.53 4.73
C ASP A 151 2.46 10.67 4.96
N ASP A 152 2.94 10.49 6.19
CA ASP A 152 4.37 10.52 6.52
C ASP A 152 5.12 9.38 5.82
N PHE A 153 4.56 8.16 5.84
CA PHE A 153 5.10 7.01 5.11
C PHE A 153 5.16 7.28 3.60
N LEU A 154 4.05 7.77 3.03
CA LEU A 154 3.94 8.04 1.60
C LEU A 154 4.87 9.18 1.18
N ALA A 155 5.00 10.22 2.00
CA ALA A 155 5.90 11.35 1.78
C ALA A 155 7.37 10.88 1.77
N ALA A 156 7.78 10.11 2.76
CA ALA A 156 9.14 9.59 2.85
C ALA A 156 9.46 8.63 1.66
N TYR A 157 8.51 7.75 1.31
CA TYR A 157 8.69 6.91 0.13
C TYR A 157 8.79 7.71 -1.17
N HIS A 158 7.92 8.71 -1.34
CA HIS A 158 7.96 9.61 -2.50
C HIS A 158 9.27 10.41 -2.55
N HIS A 159 9.73 10.90 -1.41
CA HIS A 159 11.03 11.58 -1.30
C HIS A 159 12.17 10.67 -1.78
N PHE A 160 12.20 9.41 -1.35
CA PHE A 160 13.17 8.42 -1.85
C PHE A 160 13.11 8.26 -3.37
N VAL A 161 11.91 8.09 -3.95
CA VAL A 161 11.77 7.93 -5.42
C VAL A 161 12.19 9.19 -6.16
N CYS A 162 11.90 10.37 -5.62
CA CYS A 162 12.37 11.66 -6.14
C CYS A 162 13.90 11.75 -6.14
N LYS A 163 14.55 11.34 -5.03
CA LYS A 163 16.02 11.31 -4.92
C LYS A 163 16.62 10.38 -5.97
N MET A 164 16.10 9.16 -6.13
CA MET A 164 16.57 8.23 -7.17
C MET A 164 16.40 8.81 -8.57
N LYS A 165 15.22 9.40 -8.87
CA LYS A 165 14.95 9.97 -10.19
C LYS A 165 15.77 11.22 -10.48
N SER A 166 16.05 12.06 -9.50
CA SER A 166 16.88 13.25 -9.68
C SER A 166 18.36 12.91 -9.89
N SER A 167 18.86 11.88 -9.19
CA SER A 167 20.24 11.42 -9.32
C SER A 167 20.49 10.64 -10.62
N PHE A 168 19.47 9.92 -11.14
CA PHE A 168 19.52 9.27 -12.45
C PHE A 168 18.22 9.49 -13.22
N GLY A 169 18.23 10.50 -14.07
CA GLY A 169 17.04 10.91 -14.85
C GLY A 169 16.77 10.09 -16.11
N GLY A 170 17.71 9.23 -16.53
CA GLY A 170 17.69 8.48 -17.77
C GLY A 170 16.94 7.15 -17.74
N GLU A 171 17.10 6.39 -18.80
CA GLU A 171 16.75 4.98 -18.89
C GLU A 171 18.02 4.13 -18.85
N LEU A 172 17.92 2.96 -18.18
CA LEU A 172 19.00 1.99 -18.12
C LEU A 172 19.21 1.37 -19.50
N ASN A 173 20.47 1.32 -19.96
CA ASN A 173 20.81 0.72 -21.24
C ASN A 173 20.96 -0.79 -21.09
N VAL A 174 20.12 -1.54 -21.80
CA VAL A 174 20.07 -3.01 -21.76
C VAL A 174 21.36 -3.65 -22.31
N GLU A 175 21.95 -3.04 -23.35
CA GLU A 175 23.14 -3.59 -24.05
C GLU A 175 24.42 -3.43 -23.24
N ASP A 176 24.59 -2.30 -22.59
CA ASP A 176 25.83 -1.96 -21.82
C ASP A 176 26.03 -2.86 -20.61
N MET A 177 24.94 -3.32 -19.98
CA MET A 177 24.99 -4.04 -18.70
C MET A 177 24.54 -5.51 -18.79
N LYS A 178 24.35 -6.06 -19.97
CA LYS A 178 23.92 -7.46 -20.19
C LYS A 178 22.65 -7.81 -19.38
N LEU A 179 21.73 -6.86 -19.28
CA LEU A 179 20.43 -7.11 -18.68
C LEU A 179 19.65 -8.14 -19.52
N SER A 180 18.64 -8.76 -18.90
CA SER A 180 17.77 -9.68 -19.61
C SER A 180 17.03 -8.99 -20.77
N SER A 181 16.58 -9.75 -21.76
CA SER A 181 15.79 -9.23 -22.89
C SER A 181 14.46 -8.59 -22.44
N ASN A 182 14.01 -8.88 -21.22
CA ASN A 182 12.83 -8.29 -20.60
C ASN A 182 13.16 -7.93 -19.14
N PRO A 183 13.87 -6.82 -18.92
CA PRO A 183 14.33 -6.44 -17.59
C PRO A 183 13.15 -6.05 -16.69
N TYR A 184 13.36 -6.14 -15.37
CA TYR A 184 12.36 -5.79 -14.36
C TYR A 184 11.80 -4.37 -14.56
N ALA A 185 12.65 -3.42 -14.85
CA ALA A 185 12.31 -2.05 -15.24
C ALA A 185 13.52 -1.36 -15.87
N LEU A 186 13.29 -0.27 -16.61
CA LEU A 186 14.34 0.52 -17.25
C LEU A 186 14.56 1.90 -16.63
N THR A 187 13.73 2.30 -15.67
CA THR A 187 13.83 3.62 -15.03
C THR A 187 13.73 3.48 -13.51
N ALA A 188 14.28 4.46 -12.78
CA ALA A 188 14.13 4.54 -11.34
C ALA A 188 12.65 4.47 -10.91
N VAL A 189 11.78 5.24 -11.58
CA VAL A 189 10.33 5.22 -11.32
C VAL A 189 9.75 3.82 -11.56
N GLY A 190 10.12 3.16 -12.64
CA GLY A 190 9.63 1.82 -12.97
C GLY A 190 10.09 0.74 -11.98
N ILE A 191 11.27 0.90 -11.37
CA ILE A 191 11.79 0.00 -10.33
C ILE A 191 10.96 0.16 -9.05
N PHE A 192 10.78 1.41 -8.61
CA PHE A 192 10.22 1.72 -7.28
C PHE A 192 8.71 1.94 -7.28
N ASN A 193 8.05 1.95 -8.41
CA ASN A 193 6.59 2.18 -8.51
C ASN A 193 5.77 0.88 -8.40
N LYS A 194 6.28 -0.11 -7.65
CA LYS A 194 5.67 -1.43 -7.50
C LYS A 194 5.51 -1.81 -6.03
N SER A 195 4.50 -2.62 -5.73
CA SER A 195 4.19 -3.06 -4.36
C SER A 195 5.38 -3.73 -3.67
N GLN A 196 6.22 -4.48 -4.42
CA GLN A 196 7.39 -5.17 -3.85
C GLN A 196 8.37 -4.20 -3.21
N SER A 197 8.64 -3.07 -3.87
CA SER A 197 9.51 -2.03 -3.34
C SER A 197 8.87 -1.32 -2.14
N MET A 198 7.59 -0.96 -2.23
CA MET A 198 6.88 -0.27 -1.14
C MET A 198 6.78 -1.12 0.12
N THR A 199 6.50 -2.44 -0.03
CA THR A 199 6.45 -3.36 1.11
C THR A 199 7.85 -3.58 1.72
N GLY A 200 8.88 -3.69 0.88
CA GLY A 200 10.26 -3.77 1.34
C GLY A 200 10.68 -2.53 2.13
N PHE A 201 10.33 -1.33 1.65
CA PHE A 201 10.57 -0.08 2.34
C PHE A 201 9.82 -0.01 3.69
N GLY A 202 8.53 -0.33 3.69
CA GLY A 202 7.72 -0.29 4.90
C GLY A 202 8.29 -1.18 6.01
N ASN A 203 8.59 -2.44 5.68
CA ASN A 203 9.19 -3.37 6.64
C ASN A 203 10.59 -2.91 7.10
N ALA A 204 11.42 -2.39 6.19
CA ALA A 204 12.76 -1.92 6.54
C ALA A 204 12.72 -0.75 7.53
N VAL A 205 11.87 0.25 7.28
CA VAL A 205 11.69 1.40 8.18
C VAL A 205 11.17 0.94 9.55
N SER A 206 10.19 0.05 9.57
CA SER A 206 9.66 -0.50 10.83
C SER A 206 10.73 -1.27 11.61
N SER A 207 11.49 -2.13 10.93
CA SER A 207 12.60 -2.89 11.53
C SER A 207 13.67 -1.97 12.12
N LEU A 208 14.10 -0.92 11.38
CA LEU A 208 15.07 0.06 11.87
C LEU A 208 14.54 0.87 13.06
N LYS A 209 13.24 1.15 13.08
CA LYS A 209 12.58 1.81 14.20
C LYS A 209 12.54 0.91 15.44
N SER A 210 12.21 -0.36 15.28
CA SER A 210 12.21 -1.35 16.37
C SER A 210 13.60 -1.58 16.96
N LEU A 211 14.66 -1.43 16.14
CA LEU A 211 16.05 -1.49 16.57
C LEU A 211 16.57 -0.18 17.20
N GLY A 212 15.79 0.90 17.15
CA GLY A 212 16.18 2.20 17.68
C GLY A 212 17.17 2.99 16.79
N VAL A 213 17.42 2.54 15.56
CA VAL A 213 18.28 3.23 14.59
C VAL A 213 17.58 4.45 13.99
N ILE A 214 16.26 4.34 13.81
CA ILE A 214 15.38 5.40 13.31
C ILE A 214 14.31 5.67 14.37
N GLY A 215 14.08 6.94 14.73
CA GLY A 215 13.04 7.34 15.69
C GLY A 215 11.73 7.78 15.02
N SER A 216 11.84 8.38 13.83
CA SER A 216 10.72 9.02 13.14
C SER A 216 10.91 9.01 11.60
N PHE A 217 9.88 9.37 10.84
CA PHE A 217 10.01 9.57 9.39
C PHE A 217 10.94 10.74 9.02
N LYS A 218 11.15 11.71 9.91
CA LYS A 218 12.18 12.76 9.70
C LYS A 218 13.60 12.19 9.66
N ASP A 219 13.85 11.14 10.43
CA ASP A 219 15.16 10.46 10.39
C ASP A 219 15.32 9.66 9.10
N VAL A 220 14.20 9.11 8.57
CA VAL A 220 14.17 8.45 7.26
C VAL A 220 14.49 9.46 6.17
N ASP A 221 13.84 10.63 6.17
CA ASP A 221 14.09 11.71 5.21
C ASP A 221 15.55 12.16 5.26
N SER A 222 16.10 12.34 6.46
CA SER A 222 17.52 12.68 6.64
C SER A 222 18.44 11.61 6.08
N ALA A 223 18.11 10.33 6.25
CA ALA A 223 18.91 9.23 5.69
C ALA A 223 18.81 9.19 4.15
N ILE A 224 17.65 9.53 3.58
CA ILE A 224 17.45 9.64 2.12
C ILE A 224 18.29 10.80 1.55
N ASP A 225 18.33 11.94 2.24
CA ASP A 225 19.13 13.09 1.80
C ASP A 225 20.63 12.78 1.75
N GLU A 226 21.12 11.91 2.65
CA GLU A 226 22.51 11.47 2.72
C GLU A 226 22.89 10.41 1.66
N ILE A 227 21.94 9.93 0.83
CA ILE A 227 22.23 8.99 -0.25
C ILE A 227 23.18 9.62 -1.26
N SER A 228 24.31 8.92 -1.51
CA SER A 228 25.33 9.34 -2.45
C SER A 228 24.85 9.21 -3.90
N GLU A 229 24.72 10.33 -4.59
CA GLU A 229 24.23 10.40 -5.97
C GLU A 229 25.12 9.60 -6.95
N HIS A 230 26.43 9.55 -6.69
CA HIS A 230 27.38 8.79 -7.53
C HIS A 230 27.18 7.28 -7.52
N THR A 231 26.45 6.75 -6.55
CA THR A 231 26.18 5.31 -6.45
C THR A 231 24.83 4.90 -7.03
N VAL A 232 24.01 5.88 -7.48
CA VAL A 232 22.63 5.63 -7.88
C VAL A 232 22.56 4.90 -9.21
N GLU A 233 23.27 5.36 -10.23
CA GLU A 233 23.23 4.73 -11.56
C GLU A 233 23.65 3.26 -11.50
N ASP A 234 24.85 2.98 -10.98
CA ASP A 234 25.36 1.60 -10.82
C ASP A 234 24.41 0.76 -9.93
N GLY A 235 23.90 1.36 -8.88
CA GLY A 235 22.93 0.72 -7.98
C GLY A 235 21.62 0.35 -8.66
N LEU A 236 21.07 1.19 -9.53
CA LEU A 236 19.85 0.88 -10.29
C LEU A 236 20.09 -0.30 -11.26
N TYR A 237 21.22 -0.31 -11.96
CA TYR A 237 21.62 -1.45 -12.79
C TYR A 237 21.72 -2.73 -11.97
N ARG A 238 22.37 -2.66 -10.81
CA ARG A 238 22.53 -3.81 -9.92
C ARG A 238 21.19 -4.31 -9.39
N ILE A 239 20.29 -3.41 -8.98
CA ILE A 239 18.94 -3.76 -8.53
C ILE A 239 18.21 -4.55 -9.63
N VAL A 240 18.20 -4.05 -10.87
CA VAL A 240 17.52 -4.73 -11.98
C VAL A 240 18.15 -6.09 -12.26
N SER A 241 19.49 -6.18 -12.32
CA SER A 241 20.19 -7.44 -12.51
C SER A 241 19.88 -8.48 -11.42
N CYS A 242 19.85 -8.05 -10.15
CA CYS A 242 19.48 -8.91 -9.02
C CYS A 242 18.02 -9.40 -9.13
N LEU A 243 17.09 -8.49 -9.45
CA LEU A 243 15.66 -8.83 -9.58
C LEU A 243 15.39 -9.76 -10.77
N ASP A 244 16.13 -9.60 -11.87
CA ASP A 244 16.05 -10.50 -13.03
C ASP A 244 16.61 -11.89 -12.67
N SER A 245 17.73 -11.96 -11.95
CA SER A 245 18.29 -13.21 -11.44
C SER A 245 17.34 -13.90 -10.45
N LEU A 246 16.66 -13.15 -9.59
CA LEU A 246 15.62 -13.68 -8.70
C LEU A 246 14.46 -14.28 -9.48
N ARG A 247 14.07 -13.66 -10.60
CA ARG A 247 12.98 -14.17 -11.46
C ARG A 247 13.28 -15.57 -12.02
N GLU A 248 14.53 -15.85 -12.32
CA GLU A 248 14.96 -17.16 -12.85
C GLU A 248 15.01 -18.26 -11.78
N MET A 249 15.27 -17.90 -10.53
CA MET A 249 15.52 -18.86 -9.44
C MET A 249 14.34 -19.04 -8.48
N ALA A 250 13.48 -18.04 -8.36
CA ALA A 250 12.49 -17.96 -7.30
C ALA A 250 11.27 -18.85 -7.55
N LYS A 251 10.82 -19.54 -6.52
CA LYS A 251 9.54 -20.30 -6.53
C LYS A 251 8.33 -19.37 -6.32
N LYS A 252 8.49 -18.28 -5.57
CA LYS A 252 7.48 -17.28 -5.26
C LYS A 252 8.03 -15.88 -5.53
N ILE A 253 8.21 -15.57 -6.79
CA ILE A 253 8.89 -14.37 -7.30
C ILE A 253 8.52 -13.10 -6.52
N GLY A 254 7.24 -12.84 -6.28
CA GLY A 254 6.78 -11.62 -5.59
C GLY A 254 7.28 -11.51 -4.14
N ASN A 255 7.30 -12.62 -3.40
CA ASN A 255 7.77 -12.64 -2.00
C ASN A 255 9.29 -12.48 -1.95
N ASP A 256 10.01 -13.13 -2.86
CA ASP A 256 11.46 -13.06 -2.91
C ASP A 256 11.94 -11.64 -3.29
N GLN A 257 11.23 -10.97 -4.19
CA GLN A 257 11.48 -9.57 -4.53
C GLN A 257 11.19 -8.63 -3.35
N ARG A 258 10.12 -8.85 -2.58
CA ARG A 258 9.82 -8.08 -1.37
C ARG A 258 10.91 -8.25 -0.31
N LEU A 259 11.36 -9.48 -0.09
CA LEU A 259 12.46 -9.78 0.83
C LEU A 259 13.76 -9.10 0.40
N TYR A 260 14.06 -9.12 -0.91
CA TYR A 260 15.21 -8.41 -1.47
C TYR A 260 15.13 -6.91 -1.18
N PHE A 261 13.98 -6.26 -1.48
CA PHE A 261 13.80 -4.84 -1.23
C PHE A 261 13.84 -4.50 0.26
N TYR A 262 13.29 -5.36 1.13
CA TYR A 262 13.42 -5.19 2.58
C TYR A 262 14.90 -5.10 3.00
N ARG A 263 15.73 -6.02 2.53
CA ARG A 263 17.16 -6.04 2.84
C ARG A 263 17.89 -4.84 2.24
N PHE A 264 17.55 -4.49 1.01
CA PHE A 264 18.09 -3.32 0.33
C PHE A 264 17.85 -2.04 1.13
N PHE A 265 16.60 -1.74 1.47
CA PHE A 265 16.27 -0.53 2.20
C PHE A 265 16.82 -0.54 3.62
N ARG A 266 16.79 -1.68 4.30
CA ARG A 266 17.37 -1.79 5.63
C ARG A 266 18.84 -1.44 5.64
N ARG A 267 19.62 -1.88 4.65
CA ARG A 267 21.05 -1.56 4.53
C ARG A 267 21.29 -0.13 4.08
N LEU A 268 20.50 0.35 3.13
CA LEU A 268 20.65 1.70 2.59
C LEU A 268 20.37 2.78 3.64
N LEU A 269 19.39 2.55 4.53
CA LEU A 269 18.90 3.53 5.51
C LEU A 269 19.50 3.35 6.91
N ASP A 270 20.28 2.29 7.16
CA ASP A 270 20.91 2.03 8.45
C ASP A 270 22.18 2.88 8.60
N LYS A 271 22.07 3.95 9.40
CA LYS A 271 23.19 4.89 9.63
C LYS A 271 24.42 4.25 10.32
N GLU A 272 24.22 3.10 10.96
CA GLU A 272 25.31 2.35 11.61
C GLU A 272 25.89 1.28 10.67
N GLY A 273 25.24 1.05 9.52
CA GLY A 273 25.63 0.05 8.53
C GLY A 273 26.73 0.50 7.58
N ALA A 274 27.56 -0.43 7.12
CA ALA A 274 28.64 -0.15 6.18
C ALA A 274 28.16 0.29 4.79
N GLU A 275 26.93 -0.08 4.41
CA GLU A 275 26.31 0.23 3.13
C GLU A 275 25.41 1.48 3.19
N PHE A 276 25.40 2.20 4.32
CA PHE A 276 24.59 3.40 4.50
C PHE A 276 24.81 4.42 3.37
N GLY A 277 23.70 4.88 2.79
CA GLY A 277 23.70 5.87 1.72
C GLY A 277 24.33 5.42 0.39
N ASN A 278 24.81 4.18 0.27
CA ASN A 278 25.42 3.63 -0.95
C ASN A 278 24.46 2.64 -1.63
N VAL A 279 23.82 3.09 -2.73
CA VAL A 279 22.79 2.33 -3.43
C VAL A 279 23.35 1.04 -4.04
N ASP A 280 24.53 1.09 -4.66
CA ASP A 280 25.16 -0.08 -5.29
C ASP A 280 25.58 -1.13 -4.26
N ALA A 281 26.28 -0.72 -3.21
CA ALA A 281 26.70 -1.63 -2.14
C ALA A 281 25.52 -2.26 -1.39
N ALA A 282 24.48 -1.46 -1.09
CA ALA A 282 23.28 -1.95 -0.45
C ALA A 282 22.54 -2.99 -1.33
N ALA A 283 22.45 -2.74 -2.64
CA ALA A 283 21.81 -3.65 -3.59
C ALA A 283 22.56 -4.99 -3.70
N GLU A 284 23.89 -4.95 -3.84
CA GLU A 284 24.73 -6.14 -3.91
C GLU A 284 24.62 -6.97 -2.63
N LYS A 285 24.75 -6.32 -1.49
CA LYS A 285 24.73 -6.99 -0.21
C LYS A 285 23.37 -7.62 0.10
N ALA A 286 22.28 -6.93 -0.23
CA ALA A 286 20.94 -7.44 -0.09
C ALA A 286 20.74 -8.75 -0.88
N TYR A 287 21.28 -8.83 -2.09
CA TYR A 287 21.22 -10.04 -2.91
C TYR A 287 22.09 -11.17 -2.34
N ASN A 288 23.28 -10.86 -1.88
CA ASN A 288 24.17 -11.85 -1.27
C ASN A 288 23.56 -12.44 0.01
N ASP A 289 22.88 -11.65 0.82
CA ASP A 289 22.18 -12.15 2.01
C ASP A 289 20.98 -13.02 1.63
N TYR A 290 20.22 -12.64 0.59
CA TYR A 290 19.17 -13.49 0.04
C TYR A 290 19.69 -14.87 -0.36
N LEU A 291 20.79 -14.92 -1.10
CA LEU A 291 21.38 -16.19 -1.56
C LEU A 291 21.87 -17.08 -0.41
N ARG A 292 22.31 -16.50 0.71
CA ARG A 292 22.80 -17.26 1.88
C ARG A 292 21.66 -17.91 2.66
N GLU A 293 20.50 -17.28 2.72
CA GLU A 293 19.36 -17.78 3.50
C GLU A 293 18.46 -18.73 2.70
N THR A 294 18.50 -18.66 1.38
CA THR A 294 17.65 -19.49 0.51
C THR A 294 18.34 -20.73 -0.04
N ARG A 295 19.63 -20.90 0.23
CA ARG A 295 20.42 -22.12 -0.03
C ARG A 295 20.41 -23.04 1.19
#